data_15c22a35b4ae50475983577a20907feb
#
_entry.id   15c22a35b4ae50475983577a20907feb
#
_cell.length_a   1.000
_cell.length_b   1.000
_cell.length_c   1.000
_cell.angle_alpha   90.00
_cell.angle_beta   90.00
_cell.angle_gamma   90.00
#
_symmetry.space_group_name_H-M   'P 1'
#
loop_
_entity.id
_entity.type
_entity.pdbx_description
1 polymer ?
#
loop_
_entity_poly.entity_id
_entity_poly.type
_entity_poly.pdbx_seq_one_letter_code
_entity_poly.pdbx_strand_id
1 'polypeptide(L)'
;MASEHSKEDELAGTEQPFVAHLVELRDRLIKAAIAVGIAIAILALYPGPAALYDILAQPLVSALPKGATLIATSVISPFMVPLKIMMVAAFLLALPFVLWQVWAFVAPGLYSHEKKLVLPLVISSTLLFFVGVAFSYFFVFGKVFKFIQSFAPKSITAAPDIEAYLDFVLSMFLAFGLAFEVPIVVVVLARMGIVSIDKLKSFRSYFIVVAFVAAAIVTPPDVVSQLALAIPMCILYEIGIWAAQIFIRHTQAPQEPSTN
;
A
#
# COMPACT_ATOMS: atom_id res chain seq x y z
N MET A 1 9.69 49.32 -15.55
CA MET A 1 10.29 49.13 -14.21
C MET A 1 9.29 48.80 -13.09
N ALA A 2 8.04 49.25 -13.14
CA ALA A 2 7.06 48.94 -12.06
C ALA A 2 6.40 47.55 -12.19
N SER A 3 6.42 46.93 -13.37
CA SER A 3 5.76 45.61 -13.62
C SER A 3 6.62 44.37 -13.28
N GLU A 4 7.92 44.55 -13.16
CA GLU A 4 8.85 43.45 -12.79
C GLU A 4 8.90 43.24 -11.27
N HIS A 5 8.84 44.33 -10.49
CA HIS A 5 8.81 44.23 -9.03
C HIS A 5 7.55 43.55 -8.47
N SER A 6 6.42 43.69 -9.15
CA SER A 6 5.15 43.04 -8.75
C SER A 6 5.15 41.52 -8.97
N LYS A 7 5.88 41.05 -10.00
CA LYS A 7 6.00 39.61 -10.29
C LYS A 7 6.99 38.90 -9.35
N GLU A 8 8.05 39.59 -8.94
CA GLU A 8 9.01 39.05 -7.96
C GLU A 8 8.39 38.93 -6.57
N ASP A 9 7.53 39.88 -6.16
CA ASP A 9 6.80 39.82 -4.87
C ASP A 9 5.70 38.75 -4.86
N GLU A 10 5.02 38.51 -5.97
CA GLU A 10 4.04 37.40 -6.08
C GLU A 10 4.72 36.03 -6.05
N LEU A 11 5.90 35.86 -6.66
CA LEU A 11 6.68 34.65 -6.62
C LEU A 11 7.26 34.38 -5.23
N ALA A 12 7.79 35.40 -4.54
CA ALA A 12 8.31 35.30 -3.19
C ALA A 12 7.23 34.84 -2.16
N GLY A 13 5.98 35.26 -2.35
CA GLY A 13 4.86 34.85 -1.50
C GLY A 13 4.41 33.40 -1.70
N THR A 14 4.71 32.79 -2.87
CA THR A 14 4.33 31.40 -3.21
C THR A 14 5.44 30.41 -2.87
N GLU A 15 6.70 30.82 -2.87
CA GLU A 15 7.83 29.94 -2.54
C GLU A 15 7.89 29.56 -1.05
N GLN A 16 7.55 30.48 -0.15
CA GLN A 16 7.54 30.21 1.30
C GLN A 16 6.60 29.08 1.73
N PRO A 17 5.34 29.02 1.27
CA PRO A 17 4.43 27.90 1.59
C PRO A 17 4.92 26.56 1.02
N PHE A 18 5.53 26.57 -0.17
CA PHE A 18 6.04 25.35 -0.80
C PHE A 18 7.26 24.79 -0.06
N VAL A 19 8.22 25.63 0.30
CA VAL A 19 9.39 25.20 1.09
C VAL A 19 8.97 24.71 2.47
N ALA A 20 8.03 25.37 3.13
CA ALA A 20 7.50 24.92 4.41
C ALA A 20 6.87 23.53 4.32
N HIS A 21 6.13 23.25 3.23
CA HIS A 21 5.53 21.93 2.99
C HIS A 21 6.58 20.85 2.74
N LEU A 22 7.66 21.16 2.02
CA LEU A 22 8.78 20.21 1.82
C LEU A 22 9.53 19.92 3.14
N VAL A 23 9.70 20.91 4.00
CA VAL A 23 10.29 20.73 5.34
C VAL A 23 9.38 19.83 6.19
N GLU A 24 8.08 20.04 6.16
CA GLU A 24 7.11 19.17 6.83
C GLU A 24 7.19 17.74 6.34
N LEU A 25 7.24 17.52 5.01
CA LEU A 25 7.41 16.19 4.41
C LEU A 25 8.66 15.49 4.92
N ARG A 26 9.81 16.21 4.91
CA ARG A 26 11.08 15.69 5.41
C ARG A 26 10.96 15.24 6.87
N ASP A 27 10.39 16.10 7.73
CA ASP A 27 10.31 15.84 9.17
C ASP A 27 9.37 14.64 9.46
N ARG A 28 8.29 14.48 8.70
CA ARG A 28 7.39 13.34 8.80
C ARG A 28 8.03 12.06 8.30
N LEU A 29 8.79 12.13 7.20
CA LEU A 29 9.54 10.98 6.67
C LEU A 29 10.61 10.50 7.66
N ILE A 30 11.33 11.43 8.30
CA ILE A 30 12.31 11.10 9.34
C ILE A 30 11.63 10.42 10.53
N LYS A 31 10.48 10.91 10.99
CA LYS A 31 9.72 10.29 12.10
C LYS A 31 9.26 8.88 11.72
N ALA A 32 8.76 8.69 10.50
CA ALA A 32 8.36 7.37 10.00
C ALA A 32 9.56 6.42 9.94
N ALA A 33 10.70 6.86 9.41
CA ALA A 33 11.93 6.07 9.35
C ALA A 33 12.45 5.69 10.74
N ILE A 34 12.41 6.61 11.70
CA ILE A 34 12.79 6.34 13.10
C ILE A 34 11.86 5.28 13.72
N ALA A 35 10.55 5.35 13.47
CA ALA A 35 9.60 4.36 13.99
C ALA A 35 9.88 2.95 13.42
N VAL A 36 10.18 2.85 12.12
CA VAL A 36 10.61 1.60 11.49
C VAL A 36 11.95 1.12 12.08
N GLY A 37 12.91 2.01 12.30
CA GLY A 37 14.19 1.69 12.92
C GLY A 37 14.02 1.14 14.36
N ILE A 38 13.14 1.73 15.15
CA ILE A 38 12.80 1.23 16.49
C ILE A 38 12.15 -0.16 16.39
N ALA A 39 11.22 -0.34 15.47
CA ALA A 39 10.59 -1.65 15.25
C ALA A 39 11.61 -2.73 14.82
N ILE A 40 12.58 -2.38 13.96
CA ILE A 40 13.69 -3.27 13.60
C ILE A 40 14.50 -3.65 14.86
N ALA A 41 14.86 -2.68 15.70
CA ALA A 41 15.61 -2.94 16.91
C ALA A 41 14.85 -3.85 17.89
N ILE A 42 13.54 -3.64 18.06
CA ILE A 42 12.69 -4.49 18.88
C ILE A 42 12.66 -5.92 18.35
N LEU A 43 12.39 -6.10 17.05
CA LEU A 43 12.28 -7.41 16.42
C LEU A 43 13.63 -8.13 16.32
N ALA A 44 14.75 -7.41 16.24
CA ALA A 44 16.08 -7.98 16.30
C ALA A 44 16.41 -8.57 17.67
N LEU A 45 15.90 -7.95 18.76
CA LEU A 45 16.06 -8.44 20.14
C LEU A 45 15.11 -9.60 20.43
N TYR A 46 13.85 -9.51 20.00
CA TYR A 46 12.82 -10.53 20.20
C TYR A 46 11.71 -10.41 19.15
N PRO A 47 11.36 -11.49 18.42
CA PRO A 47 11.83 -12.87 18.57
C PRO A 47 13.14 -13.16 17.82
N GLY A 48 13.69 -12.20 17.08
CA GLY A 48 14.88 -12.32 16.26
C GLY A 48 14.58 -12.76 14.81
N PRO A 49 15.54 -12.53 13.88
CA PRO A 49 15.32 -12.76 12.44
C PRO A 49 15.00 -14.22 12.09
N ALA A 50 15.64 -15.19 12.75
CA ALA A 50 15.43 -16.61 12.47
C ALA A 50 14.01 -17.08 12.88
N ALA A 51 13.53 -16.67 14.06
CA ALA A 51 12.19 -17.03 14.50
C ALA A 51 11.09 -16.38 13.65
N LEU A 52 11.31 -15.13 13.19
CA LEU A 52 10.42 -14.46 12.24
C LEU A 52 10.37 -15.20 10.91
N TYR A 53 11.51 -15.67 10.43
CA TYR A 53 11.58 -16.51 9.23
C TYR A 53 10.74 -17.78 9.40
N ASP A 54 10.92 -18.51 10.49
CA ASP A 54 10.20 -19.77 10.74
C ASP A 54 8.68 -19.56 10.79
N ILE A 55 8.21 -18.48 11.42
CA ILE A 55 6.78 -18.14 11.48
C ILE A 55 6.23 -17.84 10.09
N LEU A 56 6.94 -17.09 9.26
CA LEU A 56 6.50 -16.70 7.93
C LEU A 56 6.72 -17.78 6.87
N ALA A 57 7.74 -18.62 7.04
CA ALA A 57 8.04 -19.70 6.11
C ALA A 57 7.18 -20.95 6.32
N GLN A 58 6.62 -21.15 7.52
CA GLN A 58 5.84 -22.33 7.85
C GLN A 58 4.67 -22.62 6.90
N PRO A 59 3.80 -21.65 6.56
CA PRO A 59 2.72 -21.90 5.60
C PRO A 59 3.24 -22.17 4.19
N LEU A 60 4.38 -21.62 3.87
CA LEU A 60 5.10 -21.78 2.63
C LEU A 60 5.60 -23.19 2.46
N VAL A 61 6.38 -23.65 3.45
CA VAL A 61 6.92 -25.01 3.46
C VAL A 61 5.77 -26.03 3.42
N SER A 62 4.65 -25.74 4.08
CA SER A 62 3.46 -26.61 4.05
C SER A 62 2.72 -26.65 2.69
N ALA A 63 2.93 -25.65 1.84
CA ALA A 63 2.35 -25.60 0.48
C ALA A 63 3.24 -26.29 -0.56
N LEU A 64 4.49 -26.64 -0.22
CA LEU A 64 5.39 -27.37 -1.10
C LEU A 64 4.93 -28.83 -1.28
N PRO A 65 5.22 -29.46 -2.43
CA PRO A 65 5.04 -30.90 -2.61
C PRO A 65 5.77 -31.71 -1.54
N LYS A 66 5.22 -32.85 -1.13
CA LYS A 66 5.84 -33.73 -0.13
C LYS A 66 7.28 -34.10 -0.55
N GLY A 67 8.26 -33.74 0.27
CA GLY A 67 9.67 -33.98 0.02
C GLY A 67 10.41 -32.86 -0.73
N ALA A 68 9.73 -31.80 -1.15
CA ALA A 68 10.38 -30.61 -1.68
C ALA A 68 10.89 -29.73 -0.53
N THR A 69 12.14 -29.25 -0.67
CA THR A 69 12.77 -28.30 0.25
C THR A 69 13.13 -27.03 -0.51
N LEU A 70 13.15 -25.91 0.20
CA LEU A 70 13.71 -24.68 -0.34
C LEU A 70 15.22 -24.81 -0.42
N ILE A 71 15.80 -24.34 -1.50
CA ILE A 71 17.27 -24.31 -1.67
C ILE A 71 17.77 -22.88 -1.58
N ALA A 72 18.94 -22.70 -0.99
CA ALA A 72 19.66 -21.44 -1.04
C ALA A 72 20.70 -21.54 -2.16
N THR A 73 20.50 -20.81 -3.24
CA THR A 73 21.44 -20.83 -4.39
C THR A 73 22.60 -19.87 -4.18
N SER A 74 22.46 -18.86 -3.34
CA SER A 74 23.52 -17.93 -2.97
C SER A 74 24.03 -18.22 -1.57
N VAL A 75 25.34 -18.06 -1.37
CA VAL A 75 26.01 -18.21 -0.06
C VAL A 75 25.47 -17.22 0.98
N ILE A 76 25.00 -16.05 0.53
CA ILE A 76 24.56 -14.97 1.41
C ILE A 76 23.06 -15.08 1.72
N SER A 77 22.28 -15.79 0.91
CA SER A 77 20.82 -15.91 1.07
C SER A 77 20.36 -16.37 2.46
N PRO A 78 21.01 -17.35 3.13
CA PRO A 78 20.61 -17.76 4.48
C PRO A 78 20.70 -16.65 5.54
N PHE A 79 21.51 -15.63 5.29
CA PHE A 79 21.63 -14.45 6.15
C PHE A 79 20.68 -13.33 5.69
N MET A 80 20.63 -13.05 4.38
CA MET A 80 19.83 -11.94 3.85
C MET A 80 18.32 -12.16 3.96
N VAL A 81 17.87 -13.39 3.81
CA VAL A 81 16.45 -13.74 3.82
C VAL A 81 15.78 -13.45 5.17
N PRO A 82 16.30 -13.95 6.33
CA PRO A 82 15.74 -13.59 7.62
C PRO A 82 15.80 -12.07 7.90
N LEU A 83 16.83 -11.39 7.40
CA LEU A 83 16.95 -9.93 7.54
C LEU A 83 15.88 -9.18 6.75
N LYS A 84 15.64 -9.58 5.49
CA LYS A 84 14.55 -9.01 4.66
C LYS A 84 13.18 -9.19 5.32
N ILE A 85 12.90 -10.38 5.84
CA ILE A 85 11.67 -10.68 6.57
C ILE A 85 11.52 -9.78 7.80
N MET A 86 12.59 -9.64 8.58
CA MET A 86 12.58 -8.77 9.76
C MET A 86 12.32 -7.31 9.39
N MET A 87 12.89 -6.81 8.29
CA MET A 87 12.65 -5.44 7.82
C MET A 87 11.19 -5.23 7.42
N VAL A 88 10.58 -6.18 6.69
CA VAL A 88 9.17 -6.08 6.30
C VAL A 88 8.26 -6.24 7.52
N ALA A 89 8.55 -7.15 8.44
CA ALA A 89 7.81 -7.30 9.68
C ALA A 89 7.88 -6.02 10.55
N ALA A 90 9.05 -5.38 10.62
CA ALA A 90 9.23 -4.10 11.30
C ALA A 90 8.43 -2.97 10.64
N PHE A 91 8.41 -2.92 9.32
CA PHE A 91 7.57 -1.97 8.58
C PHE A 91 6.08 -2.20 8.88
N LEU A 92 5.61 -3.45 8.85
CA LEU A 92 4.23 -3.79 9.17
C LEU A 92 3.87 -3.44 10.63
N LEU A 93 4.79 -3.66 11.56
CA LEU A 93 4.61 -3.29 12.97
C LEU A 93 4.52 -1.76 13.15
N ALA A 94 5.35 -1.01 12.43
CA ALA A 94 5.35 0.46 12.45
C ALA A 94 4.26 1.08 11.57
N LEU A 95 3.55 0.29 10.75
CA LEU A 95 2.61 0.75 9.73
C LEU A 95 1.54 1.73 10.27
N PRO A 96 0.90 1.52 11.43
CA PRO A 96 -0.08 2.48 11.95
C PRO A 96 0.53 3.88 12.14
N PHE A 97 1.76 3.94 12.62
CA PHE A 97 2.45 5.20 12.82
C PHE A 97 2.92 5.81 11.49
N VAL A 98 3.40 4.99 10.56
CA VAL A 98 3.74 5.43 9.20
C VAL A 98 2.53 6.05 8.50
N LEU A 99 1.39 5.36 8.53
CA LEU A 99 0.13 5.86 7.96
C LEU A 99 -0.34 7.13 8.68
N TRP A 100 -0.14 7.23 10.00
CA TRP A 100 -0.39 8.48 10.72
C TRP A 100 0.44 9.64 10.16
N GLN A 101 1.73 9.44 9.88
CA GLN A 101 2.57 10.49 9.27
C GLN A 101 2.09 10.86 7.89
N VAL A 102 1.70 9.88 7.07
CA VAL A 102 1.17 10.11 5.71
C VAL A 102 -0.13 10.91 5.77
N TRP A 103 -1.11 10.48 6.54
CA TRP A 103 -2.40 11.16 6.62
C TRP A 103 -2.31 12.52 7.32
N ALA A 104 -1.43 12.68 8.29
CA ALA A 104 -1.17 13.97 8.91
C ALA A 104 -0.48 14.96 7.97
N PHE A 105 0.30 14.49 6.98
CA PHE A 105 0.86 15.31 5.90
C PHE A 105 -0.23 15.75 4.90
N VAL A 106 -1.18 14.89 4.62
CA VAL A 106 -2.32 15.19 3.72
C VAL A 106 -3.38 16.05 4.42
N ALA A 107 -3.49 15.98 5.76
CA ALA A 107 -4.51 16.65 6.54
C ALA A 107 -4.60 18.19 6.39
N PRO A 108 -3.52 18.96 6.17
CA PRO A 108 -3.64 20.40 5.90
C PRO A 108 -4.48 20.73 4.66
N GLY A 109 -4.53 19.80 3.67
CA GLY A 109 -5.40 19.92 2.51
C GLY A 109 -6.89 19.63 2.78
N LEU A 110 -7.22 19.04 3.95
CA LEU A 110 -8.60 18.89 4.40
C LEU A 110 -9.06 20.18 5.08
N TYR A 111 -10.33 20.56 4.89
CA TYR A 111 -10.92 21.74 5.56
C TYR A 111 -10.64 21.73 7.06
N SER A 112 -10.37 22.90 7.64
CA SER A 112 -9.92 23.07 9.04
C SER A 112 -10.81 22.40 10.09
N HIS A 113 -12.11 22.15 9.78
CA HIS A 113 -13.06 21.45 10.63
C HIS A 113 -12.94 19.91 10.58
N GLU A 114 -12.19 19.34 9.63
CA GLU A 114 -12.10 17.90 9.37
C GLU A 114 -10.82 17.24 9.91
N LYS A 115 -9.98 17.96 10.67
CA LYS A 115 -8.78 17.40 11.33
C LYS A 115 -9.10 16.21 12.25
N LYS A 116 -10.34 16.10 12.74
CA LYS A 116 -10.83 14.97 13.53
C LYS A 116 -10.93 13.66 12.73
N LEU A 117 -10.87 13.73 11.39
CA LEU A 117 -10.95 12.56 10.51
C LEU A 117 -9.61 11.84 10.32
N VAL A 118 -8.49 12.43 10.71
CA VAL A 118 -7.16 11.79 10.58
C VAL A 118 -7.13 10.46 11.33
N LEU A 119 -7.64 10.41 12.56
CA LEU A 119 -7.65 9.18 13.34
C LEU A 119 -8.51 8.07 12.71
N PRO A 120 -9.77 8.29 12.32
CA PRO A 120 -10.55 7.30 11.58
C PRO A 120 -9.87 6.86 10.27
N LEU A 121 -9.24 7.79 9.53
CA LEU A 121 -8.50 7.46 8.31
C LEU A 121 -7.33 6.52 8.60
N VAL A 122 -6.51 6.82 9.60
CA VAL A 122 -5.38 5.96 9.99
C VAL A 122 -5.85 4.57 10.40
N ILE A 123 -6.91 4.48 11.20
CA ILE A 123 -7.46 3.19 11.63
C ILE A 123 -7.97 2.41 10.42
N SER A 124 -8.74 3.05 9.54
CA SER A 124 -9.29 2.40 8.34
C SER A 124 -8.17 1.95 7.39
N SER A 125 -7.18 2.80 7.12
CA SER A 125 -6.01 2.48 6.31
C SER A 125 -5.24 1.30 6.90
N THR A 126 -4.94 1.34 8.19
CA THR A 126 -4.22 0.25 8.85
C THR A 126 -4.98 -1.07 8.73
N LEU A 127 -6.30 -1.05 8.97
CA LEU A 127 -7.14 -2.25 8.84
C LEU A 127 -7.18 -2.75 7.39
N LEU A 128 -7.41 -1.86 6.41
CA LEU A 128 -7.46 -2.25 5.00
C LEU A 128 -6.12 -2.79 4.51
N PHE A 129 -5.02 -2.18 4.90
CA PHE A 129 -3.70 -2.69 4.55
C PHE A 129 -3.48 -4.12 5.05
N PHE A 130 -3.78 -4.39 6.32
CA PHE A 130 -3.66 -5.74 6.87
C PHE A 130 -4.66 -6.73 6.25
N VAL A 131 -5.86 -6.28 5.91
CA VAL A 131 -6.82 -7.09 5.13
C VAL A 131 -6.26 -7.42 3.75
N GLY A 132 -5.58 -6.48 3.09
CA GLY A 132 -4.89 -6.70 1.82
C GLY A 132 -3.78 -7.74 1.94
N VAL A 133 -2.93 -7.63 2.96
CA VAL A 133 -1.87 -8.62 3.25
C VAL A 133 -2.49 -10.00 3.53
N ALA A 134 -3.52 -10.06 4.36
CA ALA A 134 -4.23 -11.31 4.66
C ALA A 134 -4.90 -11.92 3.41
N PHE A 135 -5.51 -11.09 2.56
CA PHE A 135 -6.09 -11.51 1.30
C PHE A 135 -5.02 -12.12 0.38
N SER A 136 -3.88 -11.46 0.23
CA SER A 136 -2.74 -12.00 -0.51
C SER A 136 -2.33 -13.37 0.02
N TYR A 137 -2.15 -13.48 1.34
CA TYR A 137 -1.71 -14.68 2.01
C TYR A 137 -2.69 -15.87 1.85
N PHE A 138 -3.96 -15.68 2.18
CA PHE A 138 -4.93 -16.78 2.21
C PHE A 138 -5.53 -17.12 0.85
N PHE A 139 -5.70 -16.13 -0.03
CA PHE A 139 -6.43 -16.32 -1.29
C PHE A 139 -5.53 -16.36 -2.52
N VAL A 140 -4.49 -15.53 -2.56
CA VAL A 140 -3.68 -15.36 -3.78
C VAL A 140 -2.59 -16.40 -3.85
N PHE A 141 -1.76 -16.52 -2.81
CA PHE A 141 -0.60 -17.41 -2.83
C PHE A 141 -0.92 -18.83 -3.23
N GLY A 142 -1.85 -19.45 -2.54
CA GLY A 142 -2.20 -20.85 -2.81
C GLY A 142 -2.66 -21.11 -4.25
N LYS A 143 -3.34 -20.14 -4.87
CA LYS A 143 -3.83 -20.23 -6.26
C LYS A 143 -2.69 -20.02 -7.26
N VAL A 144 -1.87 -18.99 -7.05
CA VAL A 144 -0.74 -18.67 -7.92
C VAL A 144 0.27 -19.82 -7.94
N PHE A 145 0.62 -20.37 -6.78
CA PHE A 145 1.55 -21.50 -6.71
C PHE A 145 1.01 -22.75 -7.37
N LYS A 146 -0.25 -23.10 -7.12
CA LYS A 146 -0.88 -24.24 -7.78
C LYS A 146 -0.89 -24.05 -9.30
N PHE A 147 -1.16 -22.84 -9.77
CA PHE A 147 -1.14 -22.54 -11.19
C PHE A 147 0.26 -22.72 -11.76
N ILE A 148 1.30 -22.10 -11.20
CA ILE A 148 2.67 -22.22 -11.67
C ILE A 148 3.11 -23.70 -11.70
N GLN A 149 2.82 -24.45 -10.65
CA GLN A 149 3.13 -25.87 -10.58
C GLN A 149 2.40 -26.71 -11.61
N SER A 150 1.18 -26.31 -12.01
CA SER A 150 0.41 -27.06 -13.04
C SER A 150 1.04 -27.01 -14.42
N PHE A 151 1.89 -26.02 -14.69
CA PHE A 151 2.65 -25.89 -15.94
C PHE A 151 4.03 -26.56 -15.89
N ALA A 152 4.47 -26.99 -14.70
CA ALA A 152 5.78 -27.65 -14.58
C ALA A 152 5.76 -29.02 -15.28
N PRO A 153 6.68 -29.30 -16.22
CA PRO A 153 6.82 -30.63 -16.83
C PRO A 153 7.10 -31.69 -15.75
N LYS A 154 6.55 -32.90 -15.90
CA LYS A 154 6.73 -34.01 -14.95
C LYS A 154 8.19 -34.42 -14.75
N SER A 155 9.07 -34.08 -15.67
CA SER A 155 10.52 -34.35 -15.61
C SER A 155 11.30 -33.32 -14.78
N ILE A 156 10.66 -32.25 -14.30
CA ILE A 156 11.32 -31.20 -13.52
C ILE A 156 10.87 -31.33 -12.05
N THR A 157 11.84 -31.51 -11.17
CA THR A 157 11.61 -31.41 -9.72
C THR A 157 11.70 -29.96 -9.31
N ALA A 158 10.61 -29.38 -8.85
CA ALA A 158 10.60 -27.99 -8.38
C ALA A 158 11.38 -27.89 -7.05
N ALA A 159 12.52 -27.21 -7.08
CA ALA A 159 13.30 -26.82 -5.91
C ALA A 159 13.42 -25.30 -5.91
N PRO A 160 12.41 -24.56 -5.39
CA PRO A 160 12.39 -23.12 -5.46
C PRO A 160 13.51 -22.52 -4.60
N ASP A 161 14.17 -21.49 -5.15
CA ASP A 161 15.16 -20.71 -4.42
C ASP A 161 14.47 -19.89 -3.34
N ILE A 162 15.04 -19.91 -2.13
CA ILE A 162 14.45 -19.28 -0.94
C ILE A 162 14.37 -17.75 -1.08
N GLU A 163 15.38 -17.13 -1.71
CA GLU A 163 15.43 -15.68 -1.87
C GLU A 163 14.42 -15.20 -2.89
N ALA A 164 14.41 -15.80 -4.08
CA ALA A 164 13.48 -15.47 -5.15
C ALA A 164 12.02 -15.67 -4.70
N TYR A 165 11.78 -16.75 -3.95
CA TYR A 165 10.46 -17.01 -3.41
C TYR A 165 10.02 -15.95 -2.40
N LEU A 166 10.86 -15.60 -1.43
CA LEU A 166 10.50 -14.60 -0.42
C LEU A 166 10.39 -13.20 -1.01
N ASP A 167 11.23 -12.84 -1.94
CA ASP A 167 11.11 -11.55 -2.64
C ASP A 167 9.75 -11.45 -3.35
N PHE A 168 9.27 -12.54 -3.95
CA PHE A 168 7.93 -12.61 -4.51
C PHE A 168 6.85 -12.44 -3.44
N VAL A 169 6.93 -13.18 -2.32
CA VAL A 169 5.96 -13.10 -1.21
C VAL A 169 5.88 -11.69 -0.64
N LEU A 170 7.02 -11.10 -0.32
CA LEU A 170 7.10 -9.77 0.28
C LEU A 170 6.57 -8.69 -0.68
N SER A 171 6.90 -8.79 -1.97
CA SER A 171 6.39 -7.90 -3.01
C SER A 171 4.87 -7.97 -3.11
N MET A 172 4.30 -9.19 -3.06
CA MET A 172 2.85 -9.38 -3.09
C MET A 172 2.16 -8.83 -1.83
N PHE A 173 2.76 -9.00 -0.64
CA PHE A 173 2.21 -8.41 0.58
C PHE A 173 2.13 -6.90 0.50
N LEU A 174 3.19 -6.25 0.05
CA LEU A 174 3.21 -4.80 -0.10
C LEU A 174 2.25 -4.34 -1.19
N ALA A 175 2.20 -5.04 -2.32
CA ALA A 175 1.31 -4.71 -3.43
C ALA A 175 -0.17 -4.79 -3.02
N PHE A 176 -0.57 -5.88 -2.38
CA PHE A 176 -1.96 -6.01 -1.91
C PHE A 176 -2.27 -5.07 -0.75
N GLY A 177 -1.34 -4.87 0.18
CA GLY A 177 -1.48 -3.87 1.23
C GLY A 177 -1.77 -2.48 0.64
N LEU A 178 -0.96 -2.03 -0.33
CA LEU A 178 -1.15 -0.74 -1.01
C LEU A 178 -2.41 -0.73 -1.90
N ALA A 179 -2.73 -1.82 -2.58
CA ALA A 179 -3.94 -1.90 -3.40
C ALA A 179 -5.22 -1.71 -2.57
N PHE A 180 -5.22 -2.20 -1.34
CA PHE A 180 -6.35 -2.04 -0.42
C PHE A 180 -6.49 -0.62 0.16
N GLU A 181 -5.47 0.25 -0.01
CA GLU A 181 -5.60 1.69 0.29
C GLU A 181 -6.40 2.46 -0.77
N VAL A 182 -6.58 1.90 -1.97
CA VAL A 182 -7.30 2.57 -3.08
C VAL A 182 -8.66 3.16 -2.66
N PRO A 183 -9.55 2.45 -1.93
CA PRO A 183 -10.83 3.02 -1.51
C PRO A 183 -10.67 4.28 -0.66
N ILE A 184 -9.69 4.29 0.25
CA ILE A 184 -9.46 5.42 1.15
C ILE A 184 -8.92 6.61 0.37
N VAL A 185 -7.96 6.38 -0.53
CA VAL A 185 -7.43 7.43 -1.41
C VAL A 185 -8.55 8.06 -2.23
N VAL A 186 -9.44 7.25 -2.82
CA VAL A 186 -10.60 7.74 -3.59
C VAL A 186 -11.52 8.60 -2.72
N VAL A 187 -11.86 8.14 -1.50
CA VAL A 187 -12.71 8.90 -0.58
C VAL A 187 -12.07 10.22 -0.18
N VAL A 188 -10.77 10.21 0.14
CA VAL A 188 -10.04 11.42 0.55
C VAL A 188 -9.97 12.43 -0.61
N LEU A 189 -9.60 12.00 -1.83
CA LEU A 189 -9.56 12.88 -3.00
C LEU A 189 -10.91 13.53 -3.31
N ALA A 190 -11.98 12.75 -3.18
CA ALA A 190 -13.32 13.25 -3.38
C ALA A 190 -13.75 14.25 -2.27
N ARG A 191 -13.39 13.96 -1.00
CA ARG A 191 -13.69 14.83 0.15
C ARG A 191 -12.92 16.14 0.14
N MET A 192 -11.67 16.09 -0.30
CA MET A 192 -10.85 17.31 -0.49
C MET A 192 -11.34 18.18 -1.67
N GLY A 193 -12.31 17.69 -2.46
CA GLY A 193 -12.77 18.39 -3.64
C GLY A 193 -11.78 18.43 -4.80
N ILE A 194 -10.66 17.69 -4.69
CA ILE A 194 -9.64 17.61 -5.74
C ILE A 194 -10.21 16.93 -6.98
N VAL A 195 -11.05 15.90 -6.79
CA VAL A 195 -11.69 15.16 -7.86
C VAL A 195 -13.18 15.00 -7.58
N SER A 196 -14.03 15.40 -8.53
CA SER A 196 -15.47 15.19 -8.40
C SER A 196 -15.84 13.71 -8.60
N ILE A 197 -16.97 13.29 -8.01
CA ILE A 197 -17.47 11.91 -8.16
C ILE A 197 -17.67 11.55 -9.63
N ASP A 198 -18.15 12.50 -10.45
CA ASP A 198 -18.40 12.25 -11.88
C ASP A 198 -17.08 12.05 -12.64
N LYS A 199 -16.01 12.77 -12.28
CA LYS A 199 -14.67 12.53 -12.82
C LYS A 199 -14.14 11.15 -12.39
N LEU A 200 -14.33 10.72 -11.14
CA LEU A 200 -13.95 9.39 -10.69
C LEU A 200 -14.69 8.30 -11.48
N LYS A 201 -15.99 8.48 -11.74
CA LYS A 201 -16.78 7.56 -12.57
C LYS A 201 -16.29 7.51 -14.01
N SER A 202 -15.96 8.65 -14.62
CA SER A 202 -15.44 8.70 -16.00
C SER A 202 -14.02 8.13 -16.10
N PHE A 203 -13.24 8.13 -15.01
CA PHE A 203 -11.88 7.62 -14.96
C PHE A 203 -11.80 6.08 -14.84
N ARG A 204 -12.92 5.37 -14.68
CA ARG A 204 -12.97 3.90 -14.52
C ARG A 204 -12.16 3.13 -15.55
N SER A 205 -12.35 3.44 -16.83
CA SER A 205 -11.64 2.78 -17.93
C SER A 205 -10.13 2.98 -17.86
N TYR A 206 -9.69 4.18 -17.48
CA TYR A 206 -8.27 4.47 -17.27
C TYR A 206 -7.73 3.77 -16.03
N PHE A 207 -8.52 3.69 -14.96
CA PHE A 207 -8.11 3.00 -13.75
C PHE A 207 -7.89 1.50 -13.98
N ILE A 208 -8.72 0.86 -14.81
CA ILE A 208 -8.50 -0.54 -15.21
C ILE A 208 -7.12 -0.69 -15.85
N VAL A 209 -6.76 0.17 -16.80
CA VAL A 209 -5.44 0.12 -17.45
C VAL A 209 -4.32 0.33 -16.42
N VAL A 210 -4.47 1.32 -15.54
CA VAL A 210 -3.50 1.59 -14.46
C VAL A 210 -3.34 0.39 -13.53
N ALA A 211 -4.44 -0.26 -13.14
CA ALA A 211 -4.43 -1.45 -12.30
C ALA A 211 -3.69 -2.63 -12.96
N PHE A 212 -3.91 -2.85 -14.25
CA PHE A 212 -3.20 -3.90 -15.00
C PHE A 212 -1.71 -3.59 -15.20
N VAL A 213 -1.36 -2.33 -15.46
CA VAL A 213 0.04 -1.88 -15.57
C VAL A 213 0.75 -2.03 -14.21
N ALA A 214 0.12 -1.57 -13.12
CA ALA A 214 0.66 -1.71 -11.78
C ALA A 214 0.86 -3.20 -11.41
N ALA A 215 -0.13 -4.04 -11.71
CA ALA A 215 -0.04 -5.46 -11.49
C ALA A 215 1.12 -6.10 -12.30
N ALA A 216 1.29 -5.73 -13.57
CA ALA A 216 2.37 -6.25 -14.41
C ALA A 216 3.78 -5.87 -13.92
N ILE A 217 3.92 -4.72 -13.25
CA ILE A 217 5.20 -4.28 -12.68
C ILE A 217 5.55 -5.06 -11.40
N VAL A 218 4.54 -5.37 -10.59
CA VAL A 218 4.76 -5.92 -9.25
C VAL A 218 4.71 -7.45 -9.23
N THR A 219 3.89 -8.06 -10.09
CA THR A 219 3.77 -9.52 -10.16
C THR A 219 4.73 -10.12 -11.19
N PRO A 220 5.12 -11.39 -11.04
CA PRO A 220 5.80 -12.10 -12.11
C PRO A 220 5.02 -12.01 -13.43
N PRO A 221 5.69 -12.21 -14.57
CA PRO A 221 5.06 -12.11 -15.89
C PRO A 221 4.15 -13.32 -16.17
N ASP A 222 3.15 -13.54 -15.30
CA ASP A 222 2.11 -14.56 -15.46
C ASP A 222 0.71 -13.93 -15.34
N VAL A 223 -0.20 -14.45 -16.16
CA VAL A 223 -1.56 -13.90 -16.28
C VAL A 223 -2.36 -14.06 -15.00
N VAL A 224 -2.14 -15.14 -14.24
CA VAL A 224 -2.94 -15.42 -13.02
C VAL A 224 -2.57 -14.48 -11.89
N SER A 225 -1.27 -14.25 -11.64
CA SER A 225 -0.81 -13.30 -10.64
C SER A 225 -1.25 -11.87 -10.98
N GLN A 226 -1.13 -11.49 -12.26
CA GLN A 226 -1.57 -10.19 -12.74
C GLN A 226 -3.08 -9.98 -12.54
N LEU A 227 -3.92 -10.95 -12.95
CA LEU A 227 -5.36 -10.89 -12.75
C LEU A 227 -5.74 -10.90 -11.25
N ALA A 228 -5.03 -11.69 -10.45
CA ALA A 228 -5.27 -11.80 -9.02
C ALA A 228 -5.05 -10.47 -8.27
N LEU A 229 -4.21 -9.58 -8.78
CA LEU A 229 -4.01 -8.23 -8.24
C LEU A 229 -4.91 -7.20 -8.91
N ALA A 230 -5.01 -7.19 -10.24
CA ALA A 230 -5.74 -6.17 -10.99
C ALA A 230 -7.26 -6.20 -10.74
N ILE A 231 -7.87 -7.39 -10.66
CA ILE A 231 -9.32 -7.52 -10.45
C ILE A 231 -9.73 -6.97 -9.07
N PRO A 232 -9.11 -7.38 -7.94
CA PRO A 232 -9.39 -6.75 -6.64
C PRO A 232 -9.19 -5.24 -6.63
N MET A 233 -8.13 -4.72 -7.29
CA MET A 233 -7.92 -3.27 -7.39
C MET A 233 -9.10 -2.56 -8.05
N CYS A 234 -9.62 -3.10 -9.16
CA CYS A 234 -10.78 -2.53 -9.83
C CYS A 234 -12.04 -2.56 -8.96
N ILE A 235 -12.27 -3.66 -8.22
CA ILE A 235 -13.39 -3.79 -7.29
C ILE A 235 -13.24 -2.78 -6.13
N LEU A 236 -12.04 -2.65 -5.58
CA LEU A 236 -11.74 -1.71 -4.50
C LEU A 236 -11.93 -0.25 -4.95
N TYR A 237 -11.61 0.06 -6.20
CA TYR A 237 -11.88 1.38 -6.78
C TYR A 237 -13.38 1.70 -6.81
N GLU A 238 -14.23 0.76 -7.25
CA GLU A 238 -15.68 0.92 -7.22
C GLU A 238 -16.21 1.07 -5.79
N ILE A 239 -15.70 0.28 -4.84
CA ILE A 239 -16.03 0.42 -3.41
C ILE A 239 -15.66 1.82 -2.92
N GLY A 240 -14.50 2.34 -3.35
CA GLY A 240 -14.05 3.69 -3.03
C GLY A 240 -15.01 4.77 -3.56
N ILE A 241 -15.47 4.66 -4.80
CA ILE A 241 -16.46 5.57 -5.38
C ILE A 241 -17.79 5.51 -4.61
N TRP A 242 -18.26 4.32 -4.28
CA TRP A 242 -19.46 4.10 -3.49
C TRP A 242 -19.35 4.75 -2.10
N ALA A 243 -18.25 4.48 -1.40
CA ALA A 243 -17.98 5.07 -0.10
C ALA A 243 -17.94 6.61 -0.19
N ALA A 244 -17.24 7.17 -1.18
CA ALA A 244 -17.17 8.61 -1.40
C ALA A 244 -18.57 9.24 -1.59
N GLN A 245 -19.46 8.58 -2.35
CA GLN A 245 -20.83 9.07 -2.55
C GLN A 245 -21.63 9.11 -1.24
N ILE A 246 -21.50 8.09 -0.39
CA ILE A 246 -22.20 8.01 0.90
C ILE A 246 -21.69 9.13 1.83
N PHE A 247 -20.38 9.25 1.96
CA PHE A 247 -19.78 10.22 2.87
C PHE A 247 -20.01 11.67 2.45
N ILE A 248 -20.04 11.99 1.15
CA ILE A 248 -20.27 13.35 0.65
C ILE A 248 -21.75 13.75 0.78
N ARG A 249 -22.70 12.83 0.54
CA ARG A 249 -24.13 13.10 0.72
C ARG A 249 -24.51 13.51 2.15
N HIS A 250 -23.80 12.99 3.15
CA HIS A 250 -24.07 13.33 4.57
C HIS A 250 -23.47 14.68 4.98
N THR A 251 -22.61 15.29 4.16
CA THR A 251 -21.92 16.55 4.47
C THR A 251 -22.61 17.76 3.80
N GLN A 252 -23.46 17.55 2.81
CA GLN A 252 -24.30 18.61 2.24
C GLN A 252 -25.49 18.83 3.17
N ALA A 253 -25.49 19.97 3.91
CA ALA A 253 -26.64 20.43 4.66
C ALA A 253 -27.87 20.53 3.75
N PRO A 254 -29.10 20.32 4.27
CA PRO A 254 -30.32 20.53 3.49
C PRO A 254 -30.32 21.97 2.93
N GLN A 255 -30.40 22.10 1.62
CA GLN A 255 -30.65 23.40 1.02
C GLN A 255 -32.03 23.88 1.55
N GLU A 256 -32.06 24.99 2.27
CA GLU A 256 -33.31 25.62 2.64
C GLU A 256 -34.14 25.86 1.37
N PRO A 257 -35.42 25.51 1.36
CA PRO A 257 -36.27 25.79 0.22
C PRO A 257 -36.28 27.30 -0.01
N SER A 258 -35.88 27.72 -1.22
CA SER A 258 -35.96 29.11 -1.66
C SER A 258 -37.42 29.54 -1.53
N THR A 259 -37.73 30.36 -0.51
CA THR A 259 -39.00 31.09 -0.43
C THR A 259 -39.00 32.13 -1.53
N ASN A 260 -39.73 31.85 -2.61
CA ASN A 260 -40.20 32.86 -3.55
C ASN A 260 -41.41 33.60 -2.95
#